data_cece1965a88cada7635056320b11343a
#
_entry.id   cece1965a88cada7635056320b11343a
#
_cell.length_a   1.000
_cell.length_b   1.000
_cell.length_c   1.000
_cell.angle_alpha   90.00
_cell.angle_beta   90.00
_cell.angle_gamma   90.00
#
_symmetry.space_group_name_H-M   'P 1'
#
loop_
_entity.id
_entity.type
_entity.pdbx_description
1 polymer ?
#
loop_
_entity_poly.entity_id
_entity_poly.type
_entity_poly.pdbx_seq_one_letter_code
_entity_poly.pdbx_strand_id
1 'polypeptide(L)'
;MSKILVIGASGTVGKPLVELLRGKGHQVVRATSQEPGADQVKLDLVTGEGIATAFAGIERAFVLAPPGHTNQDVLLQPVFAEAKARGLKKLVLMTAMGANADPAAPFRKAEIALEQSGIPYNIIRPNWFMQNFNSYWLHGIVTQGKILLPVGKAKGSFIDARDIAAVAAELVARSDFDNRDFDLTGGEALDHDQVAEALSQATATRIEFQDITNEALLAGLLAAQLPKAYAEFLVVIIGYFKLGYSEPITDAVETITGRSPIRFTQYAKDYRAAWLR
;
A
#
# COMPACT_ATOMS: atom_id res chain seq x y z
N MET A 1 2.32 8.05 24.89
CA MET A 1 1.66 6.72 24.68
C MET A 1 0.25 7.02 24.20
N SER A 2 -0.16 6.47 23.06
CA SER A 2 -1.50 6.69 22.47
C SER A 2 -2.15 5.37 22.14
N LYS A 3 -3.50 5.34 22.11
CA LYS A 3 -4.26 4.20 21.62
C LYS A 3 -4.53 4.38 20.12
N ILE A 4 -3.99 3.50 19.29
CA ILE A 4 -3.95 3.64 17.83
C ILE A 4 -4.72 2.50 17.17
N LEU A 5 -5.68 2.85 16.30
CA LEU A 5 -6.38 1.90 15.44
C LEU A 5 -5.58 1.70 14.15
N VAL A 6 -5.35 0.44 13.76
CA VAL A 6 -4.74 0.09 12.47
C VAL A 6 -5.75 -0.70 11.65
N ILE A 7 -6.28 -0.08 10.59
CA ILE A 7 -7.10 -0.74 9.59
C ILE A 7 -6.18 -1.43 8.58
N GLY A 8 -6.50 -2.68 8.19
CA GLY A 8 -5.61 -3.50 7.37
C GLY A 8 -4.42 -4.10 8.15
N ALA A 9 -4.55 -4.27 9.46
CA ALA A 9 -3.50 -4.67 10.39
C ALA A 9 -2.83 -6.03 10.08
N SER A 10 -3.48 -6.93 9.36
CA SER A 10 -2.93 -8.23 8.92
C SER A 10 -2.25 -8.18 7.56
N GLY A 11 -2.37 -7.06 6.84
CA GLY A 11 -1.86 -6.89 5.48
C GLY A 11 -0.35 -6.61 5.42
N THR A 12 0.13 -6.46 4.20
CA THR A 12 1.55 -6.27 3.85
C THR A 12 2.20 -5.06 4.54
N VAL A 13 1.47 -3.95 4.67
CA VAL A 13 1.94 -2.75 5.39
C VAL A 13 1.50 -2.79 6.86
N GLY A 14 0.27 -3.25 7.13
CA GLY A 14 -0.30 -3.18 8.48
C GLY A 14 0.44 -4.05 9.50
N LYS A 15 0.88 -5.24 9.11
CA LYS A 15 1.60 -6.16 10.01
C LYS A 15 2.90 -5.54 10.55
N PRO A 16 3.85 -5.09 9.73
CA PRO A 16 5.05 -4.41 10.23
C PRO A 16 4.73 -3.07 10.93
N LEU A 17 3.68 -2.34 10.51
CA LEU A 17 3.24 -1.12 11.20
C LEU A 17 2.81 -1.41 12.65
N VAL A 18 2.02 -2.46 12.89
CA VAL A 18 1.62 -2.87 14.23
C VAL A 18 2.82 -3.18 15.12
N GLU A 19 3.81 -3.90 14.59
CA GLU A 19 5.06 -4.24 15.31
C GLU A 19 5.85 -2.96 15.68
N LEU A 20 6.02 -2.05 14.73
CA LEU A 20 6.72 -0.77 14.95
C LEU A 20 6.02 0.10 16.00
N LEU A 21 4.70 0.24 15.94
CA LEU A 21 3.93 1.04 16.88
C LEU A 21 3.99 0.45 18.30
N ARG A 22 3.92 -0.86 18.43
CA ARG A 22 4.10 -1.56 19.72
C ARG A 22 5.51 -1.36 20.27
N GLY A 23 6.53 -1.48 19.42
CA GLY A 23 7.94 -1.21 19.78
C GLY A 23 8.17 0.22 20.25
N LYS A 24 7.36 1.18 19.78
CA LYS A 24 7.35 2.58 20.27
C LYS A 24 6.51 2.79 21.54
N GLY A 25 5.93 1.75 22.13
CA GLY A 25 5.16 1.81 23.38
C GLY A 25 3.71 2.25 23.21
N HIS A 26 3.15 2.25 21.97
CA HIS A 26 1.74 2.55 21.75
C HIS A 26 0.84 1.33 22.00
N GLN A 27 -0.38 1.58 22.47
CA GLN A 27 -1.43 0.57 22.51
C GLN A 27 -2.06 0.46 21.11
N VAL A 28 -1.94 -0.70 20.47
CA VAL A 28 -2.44 -0.91 19.11
C VAL A 28 -3.69 -1.78 19.11
N VAL A 29 -4.76 -1.26 18.53
CA VAL A 29 -6.01 -1.98 18.23
C VAL A 29 -5.98 -2.36 16.76
N ARG A 30 -6.13 -3.65 16.46
CA ARG A 30 -6.10 -4.19 15.10
C ARG A 30 -7.52 -4.36 14.58
N ALA A 31 -7.87 -3.65 13.51
CA ALA A 31 -9.16 -3.88 12.84
C ALA A 31 -9.13 -5.16 12.00
N THR A 32 -10.23 -5.90 11.99
CA THR A 32 -10.42 -7.09 11.16
C THR A 32 -11.87 -7.18 10.66
N SER A 33 -12.06 -7.61 9.40
CA SER A 33 -13.38 -7.95 8.85
C SER A 33 -13.81 -9.38 9.19
N GLN A 34 -12.93 -10.16 9.82
CA GLN A 34 -13.22 -11.51 10.30
C GLN A 34 -13.63 -11.48 11.79
N GLU A 35 -13.92 -12.65 12.37
CA GLU A 35 -14.14 -12.75 13.82
C GLU A 35 -12.90 -12.26 14.59
N PRO A 36 -13.08 -11.30 15.51
CA PRO A 36 -11.96 -10.68 16.19
C PRO A 36 -11.31 -11.59 17.24
N GLY A 37 -9.97 -11.64 17.24
CA GLY A 37 -9.16 -12.23 18.30
C GLY A 37 -8.86 -11.25 19.45
N ALA A 38 -7.97 -11.62 20.35
CA ALA A 38 -7.75 -10.96 21.64
C ALA A 38 -7.36 -9.45 21.57
N ASP A 39 -6.67 -8.99 20.54
CA ASP A 39 -6.26 -7.58 20.36
C ASP A 39 -6.87 -6.96 19.11
N GLN A 40 -8.00 -7.52 18.67
CA GLN A 40 -8.68 -7.14 17.46
C GLN A 40 -10.06 -6.56 17.77
N VAL A 41 -10.56 -5.78 16.82
CA VAL A 41 -11.91 -5.25 16.82
C VAL A 41 -12.55 -5.51 15.44
N LYS A 42 -13.82 -5.89 15.46
CA LYS A 42 -14.57 -6.04 14.22
C LYS A 42 -14.68 -4.68 13.51
N LEU A 43 -14.30 -4.66 12.26
CA LEU A 43 -14.52 -3.53 11.37
C LEU A 43 -14.50 -4.03 9.93
N ASP A 44 -15.61 -3.90 9.24
CA ASP A 44 -15.75 -4.19 7.83
C ASP A 44 -16.10 -2.91 7.08
N LEU A 45 -15.21 -2.43 6.24
CA LEU A 45 -15.40 -1.21 5.46
C LEU A 45 -16.42 -1.36 4.34
N VAL A 46 -16.67 -2.58 3.87
CA VAL A 46 -17.62 -2.84 2.78
C VAL A 46 -19.05 -2.77 3.29
N THR A 47 -19.32 -3.32 4.47
CA THR A 47 -20.66 -3.31 5.09
C THR A 47 -20.87 -2.14 6.04
N GLY A 48 -19.80 -1.48 6.50
CA GLY A 48 -19.82 -0.48 7.56
C GLY A 48 -19.93 -1.06 8.97
N GLU A 49 -19.95 -2.40 9.11
CA GLU A 49 -20.07 -3.06 10.40
C GLU A 49 -18.88 -2.73 11.31
N GLY A 50 -19.18 -2.39 12.55
CA GLY A 50 -18.19 -2.22 13.61
C GLY A 50 -17.42 -0.90 13.61
N ILE A 51 -17.68 0.05 12.71
CA ILE A 51 -16.94 1.32 12.64
C ILE A 51 -17.01 2.05 13.99
N ALA A 52 -18.18 2.30 14.53
CA ALA A 52 -18.36 3.04 15.79
C ALA A 52 -17.67 2.34 16.98
N THR A 53 -17.73 1.01 17.04
CA THR A 53 -17.08 0.21 18.09
C THR A 53 -15.56 0.26 17.95
N ALA A 54 -15.04 0.18 16.71
CA ALA A 54 -13.61 0.20 16.45
C ALA A 54 -12.95 1.53 16.86
N PHE A 55 -13.67 2.64 16.76
CA PHE A 55 -13.16 3.96 17.15
C PHE A 55 -13.36 4.30 18.64
N ALA A 56 -13.97 3.43 19.44
CA ALA A 56 -14.18 3.67 20.86
C ALA A 56 -12.86 3.84 21.63
N GLY A 57 -12.62 5.03 22.16
CA GLY A 57 -11.41 5.39 22.91
C GLY A 57 -10.13 5.42 22.08
N ILE A 58 -10.22 5.44 20.76
CA ILE A 58 -9.07 5.62 19.87
C ILE A 58 -8.67 7.09 19.81
N GLU A 59 -7.37 7.33 19.82
CA GLU A 59 -6.79 8.68 19.71
C GLU A 59 -6.27 8.97 18.30
N ARG A 60 -5.71 7.96 17.63
CA ARG A 60 -5.06 8.09 16.33
C ARG A 60 -5.38 6.85 15.48
N ALA A 61 -5.34 6.98 14.15
CA ALA A 61 -5.62 5.86 13.27
C ALA A 61 -4.72 5.84 12.03
N PHE A 62 -4.42 4.64 11.57
CA PHE A 62 -3.94 4.36 10.22
C PHE A 62 -5.07 3.70 9.44
N VAL A 63 -5.34 4.24 8.25
CA VAL A 63 -6.51 3.87 7.42
C VAL A 63 -6.08 3.63 5.99
N LEU A 64 -6.62 2.57 5.40
CA LEU A 64 -6.55 2.27 3.97
C LEU A 64 -7.86 1.63 3.51
N ALA A 65 -8.18 1.76 2.23
CA ALA A 65 -9.30 1.05 1.63
C ALA A 65 -8.94 -0.43 1.37
N PRO A 66 -9.91 -1.36 1.46
CA PRO A 66 -9.67 -2.76 1.14
C PRO A 66 -9.35 -2.92 -0.35
N PRO A 67 -8.46 -3.86 -0.72
CA PRO A 67 -8.18 -4.16 -2.13
C PRO A 67 -9.41 -4.75 -2.83
N GLY A 68 -9.43 -4.68 -4.17
CA GLY A 68 -10.53 -5.24 -4.98
C GLY A 68 -11.73 -4.31 -5.18
N HIS A 69 -11.70 -3.11 -4.63
CA HIS A 69 -12.77 -2.12 -4.73
C HIS A 69 -12.30 -0.87 -5.49
N THR A 70 -13.21 -0.23 -6.24
CA THR A 70 -12.95 0.98 -7.02
C THR A 70 -13.77 2.19 -6.53
N ASN A 71 -14.43 2.08 -5.39
CA ASN A 71 -15.28 3.09 -4.76
C ASN A 71 -14.73 3.51 -3.38
N GLN A 72 -13.43 3.75 -3.30
CA GLN A 72 -12.73 4.03 -2.03
C GLN A 72 -13.30 5.23 -1.29
N ASP A 73 -13.73 6.26 -1.99
CA ASP A 73 -14.40 7.44 -1.43
C ASP A 73 -15.66 7.06 -0.62
N VAL A 74 -16.49 6.19 -1.18
CA VAL A 74 -17.71 5.72 -0.52
C VAL A 74 -17.37 4.88 0.73
N LEU A 75 -16.41 3.97 0.61
CA LEU A 75 -16.02 3.06 1.70
C LEU A 75 -15.37 3.80 2.88
N LEU A 76 -14.63 4.88 2.61
CA LEU A 76 -13.87 5.62 3.64
C LEU A 76 -14.68 6.75 4.29
N GLN A 77 -15.73 7.25 3.65
CA GLN A 77 -16.55 8.33 4.18
C GLN A 77 -17.09 8.06 5.59
N PRO A 78 -17.66 6.89 5.92
CA PRO A 78 -18.14 6.61 7.28
C PRO A 78 -17.01 6.59 8.32
N VAL A 79 -15.81 6.18 7.93
CA VAL A 79 -14.61 6.17 8.78
C VAL A 79 -14.23 7.60 9.16
N PHE A 80 -14.19 8.52 8.18
CA PHE A 80 -13.86 9.92 8.44
C PHE A 80 -14.94 10.61 9.28
N ALA A 81 -16.22 10.29 9.04
CA ALA A 81 -17.32 10.81 9.85
C ALA A 81 -17.21 10.39 11.33
N GLU A 82 -16.94 9.12 11.59
CA GLU A 82 -16.77 8.60 12.95
C GLU A 82 -15.50 9.16 13.62
N ALA A 83 -14.37 9.19 12.89
CA ALA A 83 -13.13 9.77 13.39
C ALA A 83 -13.31 11.24 13.81
N LYS A 84 -14.03 12.03 13.00
CA LYS A 84 -14.38 13.42 13.33
C LYS A 84 -15.29 13.49 14.55
N ALA A 85 -16.34 12.70 14.61
CA ALA A 85 -17.30 12.68 15.73
C ALA A 85 -16.62 12.32 17.07
N ARG A 86 -15.56 11.48 17.02
CA ARG A 86 -14.75 11.11 18.20
C ARG A 86 -13.64 12.10 18.51
N GLY A 87 -13.43 13.13 17.71
CA GLY A 87 -12.36 14.08 17.92
C GLY A 87 -10.96 13.47 17.79
N LEU A 88 -10.76 12.64 16.77
CA LEU A 88 -9.49 11.95 16.54
C LEU A 88 -8.34 12.97 16.45
N LYS A 89 -7.24 12.71 17.14
CA LYS A 89 -6.07 13.59 17.18
C LYS A 89 -5.21 13.50 15.93
N LYS A 90 -5.31 12.39 15.18
CA LYS A 90 -4.54 12.14 13.97
C LYS A 90 -5.11 11.00 13.15
N LEU A 91 -5.16 11.17 11.83
CA LEU A 91 -5.47 10.11 10.87
C LEU A 91 -4.41 10.08 9.76
N VAL A 92 -3.77 8.94 9.56
CA VAL A 92 -2.88 8.68 8.41
C VAL A 92 -3.65 7.85 7.40
N LEU A 93 -3.90 8.41 6.22
CA LEU A 93 -4.56 7.73 5.11
C LEU A 93 -3.50 7.24 4.12
N MET A 94 -3.56 5.96 3.76
CA MET A 94 -2.77 5.42 2.65
C MET A 94 -3.65 5.26 1.42
N THR A 95 -3.23 5.90 0.33
CA THR A 95 -3.82 5.78 -1.00
C THR A 95 -2.81 5.17 -1.98
N ALA A 96 -2.54 5.79 -3.12
CA ALA A 96 -1.55 5.33 -4.09
C ALA A 96 -0.94 6.52 -4.84
N MET A 97 0.31 6.41 -5.26
CA MET A 97 0.97 7.42 -6.09
C MET A 97 0.16 7.68 -7.36
N GLY A 98 -0.03 8.96 -7.69
CA GLY A 98 -0.88 9.39 -8.80
C GLY A 98 -2.37 9.52 -8.47
N ALA A 99 -2.83 9.16 -7.26
CA ALA A 99 -4.24 9.33 -6.86
C ALA A 99 -4.73 10.78 -6.97
N ASN A 100 -3.84 11.74 -6.83
CA ASN A 100 -4.12 13.17 -6.91
C ASN A 100 -4.11 13.75 -8.34
N ALA A 101 -3.85 12.94 -9.36
CA ALA A 101 -3.79 13.41 -10.75
C ALA A 101 -5.18 13.75 -11.34
N ASP A 102 -6.23 13.10 -10.85
CA ASP A 102 -7.61 13.34 -11.27
C ASP A 102 -8.50 13.58 -10.05
N PRO A 103 -9.08 14.80 -9.89
CA PRO A 103 -9.98 15.11 -8.79
C PRO A 103 -11.25 14.28 -8.74
N ALA A 104 -11.64 13.65 -9.86
CA ALA A 104 -12.79 12.75 -9.94
C ALA A 104 -12.47 11.31 -9.52
N ALA A 105 -11.19 10.95 -9.42
CA ALA A 105 -10.78 9.62 -9.00
C ALA A 105 -11.23 9.31 -7.56
N PRO A 106 -11.73 8.10 -7.27
CA PRO A 106 -12.23 7.74 -5.95
C PRO A 106 -11.22 7.94 -4.82
N PHE A 107 -9.96 7.59 -5.01
CA PHE A 107 -8.92 7.88 -4.01
C PHE A 107 -8.76 9.38 -3.76
N ARG A 108 -8.74 10.22 -4.84
CA ARG A 108 -8.63 11.68 -4.66
C ARG A 108 -9.84 12.28 -3.94
N LYS A 109 -11.05 11.81 -4.24
CA LYS A 109 -12.25 12.20 -3.49
C LYS A 109 -12.14 11.86 -2.00
N ALA A 110 -11.62 10.68 -1.67
CA ALA A 110 -11.37 10.28 -0.28
C ALA A 110 -10.33 11.20 0.39
N GLU A 111 -9.24 11.54 -0.31
CA GLU A 111 -8.24 12.48 0.19
C GLU A 111 -8.84 13.87 0.46
N ILE A 112 -9.59 14.42 -0.50
CA ILE A 112 -10.28 15.71 -0.35
C ILE A 112 -11.25 15.70 0.85
N ALA A 113 -12.00 14.61 1.02
CA ALA A 113 -12.91 14.46 2.15
C ALA A 113 -12.17 14.49 3.50
N LEU A 114 -10.99 13.85 3.58
CA LEU A 114 -10.13 13.90 4.76
C LEU A 114 -9.53 15.30 4.97
N GLU A 115 -9.01 15.93 3.93
CA GLU A 115 -8.48 17.30 3.96
C GLU A 115 -9.51 18.30 4.50
N GLN A 116 -10.77 18.15 4.13
CA GLN A 116 -11.89 19.02 4.56
C GLN A 116 -12.53 18.59 5.88
N SER A 117 -12.12 17.47 6.46
CA SER A 117 -12.75 16.92 7.68
C SER A 117 -12.48 17.76 8.93
N GLY A 118 -11.37 18.50 8.98
CA GLY A 118 -10.85 19.17 10.16
C GLY A 118 -10.08 18.25 11.12
N ILE A 119 -9.91 16.97 10.79
CA ILE A 119 -9.05 16.05 11.56
C ILE A 119 -7.59 16.34 11.17
N PRO A 120 -6.64 16.47 12.11
CA PRO A 120 -5.21 16.48 11.77
C PRO A 120 -4.84 15.21 11.00
N TYR A 121 -4.22 15.34 9.82
CA TYR A 121 -4.02 14.23 8.93
C TYR A 121 -2.61 14.16 8.32
N ASN A 122 -2.27 13.00 7.79
CA ASN A 122 -1.34 12.85 6.67
C ASN A 122 -1.93 11.91 5.63
N ILE A 123 -1.56 12.14 4.37
CA ILE A 123 -1.85 11.25 3.26
C ILE A 123 -0.51 10.70 2.77
N ILE A 124 -0.41 9.40 2.64
CA ILE A 124 0.75 8.75 2.03
C ILE A 124 0.31 8.03 0.77
N ARG A 125 1.06 8.26 -0.32
CA ARG A 125 0.81 7.68 -1.65
C ARG A 125 1.99 6.83 -2.08
N PRO A 126 2.04 5.56 -1.66
CA PRO A 126 3.12 4.68 -2.09
C PRO A 126 3.07 4.42 -3.59
N ASN A 127 4.24 4.32 -4.19
CA ASN A 127 4.43 3.74 -5.51
C ASN A 127 4.29 2.20 -5.44
N TRP A 128 4.51 1.50 -6.54
CA TRP A 128 4.40 0.06 -6.65
C TRP A 128 5.26 -0.65 -5.59
N PHE A 129 4.61 -1.57 -4.86
CA PHE A 129 5.30 -2.31 -3.78
C PHE A 129 6.26 -3.35 -4.36
N MET A 130 7.45 -3.46 -3.77
CA MET A 130 8.35 -4.59 -4.04
C MET A 130 7.65 -5.93 -3.76
N GLN A 131 6.79 -6.00 -2.75
CA GLN A 131 6.03 -7.18 -2.37
C GLN A 131 5.06 -7.70 -3.44
N ASN A 132 4.79 -6.93 -4.50
CA ASN A 132 4.03 -7.44 -5.64
C ASN A 132 4.75 -8.61 -6.33
N PHE A 133 6.08 -8.65 -6.29
CA PHE A 133 6.88 -9.74 -6.86
C PHE A 133 6.83 -11.03 -6.05
N ASN A 134 6.48 -11.00 -4.77
CA ASN A 134 6.28 -12.20 -3.95
C ASN A 134 4.80 -12.43 -3.57
N SER A 135 3.88 -11.77 -4.26
CA SER A 135 2.43 -11.93 -4.11
C SER A 135 1.73 -11.99 -5.46
N TYR A 136 1.28 -10.88 -6.02
CA TYR A 136 0.48 -10.84 -7.25
C TYR A 136 1.19 -11.42 -8.48
N TRP A 137 2.49 -11.18 -8.62
CA TRP A 137 3.28 -11.67 -9.77
C TRP A 137 4.06 -12.95 -9.47
N LEU A 138 3.92 -13.49 -8.26
CA LEU A 138 4.64 -14.68 -7.79
C LEU A 138 4.42 -15.89 -8.68
N HIS A 139 3.18 -16.13 -9.11
CA HIS A 139 2.82 -17.33 -9.86
C HIS A 139 3.66 -17.49 -11.14
N GLY A 140 3.76 -16.45 -11.97
CA GLY A 140 4.58 -16.47 -13.18
C GLY A 140 6.06 -16.68 -12.88
N ILE A 141 6.57 -16.06 -11.82
CA ILE A 141 7.96 -16.19 -11.39
C ILE A 141 8.27 -17.64 -10.97
N VAL A 142 7.44 -18.22 -10.10
CA VAL A 142 7.71 -19.58 -9.56
C VAL A 142 7.44 -20.67 -10.59
N THR A 143 6.39 -20.56 -11.40
CA THR A 143 5.99 -21.63 -12.32
C THR A 143 6.73 -21.59 -13.66
N GLN A 144 7.06 -20.39 -14.15
CA GLN A 144 7.61 -20.17 -15.48
C GLN A 144 9.00 -19.47 -15.47
N GLY A 145 9.47 -18.98 -14.33
CA GLY A 145 10.66 -18.16 -14.25
C GLY A 145 10.47 -16.79 -14.92
N LYS A 146 9.23 -16.25 -14.96
CA LYS A 146 8.93 -15.04 -15.73
C LYS A 146 8.12 -14.02 -14.96
N ILE A 147 8.47 -12.76 -15.15
CA ILE A 147 7.63 -11.60 -14.82
C ILE A 147 6.86 -11.24 -16.09
N LEU A 148 5.52 -11.32 -16.05
CA LEU A 148 4.65 -11.14 -17.21
C LEU A 148 3.82 -9.86 -17.05
N LEU A 149 4.24 -8.75 -17.68
CA LEU A 149 3.57 -7.44 -17.59
C LEU A 149 3.68 -6.68 -18.91
N PRO A 150 2.69 -5.85 -19.30
CA PRO A 150 2.71 -5.08 -20.54
C PRO A 150 3.32 -3.68 -20.33
N VAL A 151 4.56 -3.61 -19.85
CA VAL A 151 5.18 -2.35 -19.41
C VAL A 151 6.42 -1.95 -20.23
N GLY A 152 6.89 -2.80 -21.14
CA GLY A 152 8.06 -2.53 -21.96
C GLY A 152 9.30 -2.23 -21.12
N LYS A 153 9.99 -1.13 -21.43
CA LYS A 153 11.18 -0.66 -20.72
C LYS A 153 10.91 0.45 -19.70
N ALA A 154 9.64 0.69 -19.38
CA ALA A 154 9.28 1.66 -18.35
C ALA A 154 9.85 1.28 -16.99
N LYS A 155 10.22 2.29 -16.21
CA LYS A 155 10.80 2.12 -14.88
C LYS A 155 9.81 2.45 -13.78
N GLY A 156 9.99 1.81 -12.62
CA GLY A 156 9.27 2.15 -11.41
C GLY A 156 10.23 2.31 -10.23
N SER A 157 9.98 3.31 -9.40
CA SER A 157 10.66 3.50 -8.13
C SER A 157 9.98 2.65 -7.04
N PHE A 158 10.10 1.32 -7.18
CA PHE A 158 9.47 0.34 -6.30
C PHE A 158 9.84 0.56 -4.84
N ILE A 159 8.84 0.52 -3.94
CA ILE A 159 9.02 0.73 -2.51
C ILE A 159 8.78 -0.55 -1.70
N ASP A 160 9.63 -0.79 -0.70
CA ASP A 160 9.40 -1.88 0.25
C ASP A 160 8.28 -1.50 1.24
N ALA A 161 7.34 -2.41 1.47
CA ALA A 161 6.24 -2.20 2.42
C ALA A 161 6.70 -1.92 3.85
N ARG A 162 7.91 -2.34 4.22
CA ARG A 162 8.55 -2.01 5.51
C ARG A 162 8.89 -0.53 5.62
N ASP A 163 9.23 0.13 4.50
CA ASP A 163 9.47 1.57 4.47
C ASP A 163 8.16 2.35 4.58
N ILE A 164 7.11 1.87 3.90
CA ILE A 164 5.76 2.45 4.02
C ILE A 164 5.28 2.35 5.48
N ALA A 165 5.46 1.19 6.10
CA ALA A 165 5.10 0.98 7.51
C ALA A 165 5.90 1.88 8.46
N ALA A 166 7.20 2.08 8.19
CA ALA A 166 8.04 2.97 8.99
C ALA A 166 7.59 4.43 8.87
N VAL A 167 7.31 4.92 7.66
CA VAL A 167 6.75 6.25 7.44
C VAL A 167 5.40 6.40 8.14
N ALA A 168 4.49 5.44 7.99
CA ALA A 168 3.20 5.46 8.64
C ALA A 168 3.32 5.49 10.18
N ALA A 169 4.27 4.75 10.75
CA ALA A 169 4.52 4.72 12.20
C ALA A 169 5.01 6.07 12.72
N GLU A 170 5.92 6.75 12.00
CA GLU A 170 6.37 8.09 12.36
C GLU A 170 5.23 9.09 12.26
N LEU A 171 4.52 9.13 11.14
CA LEU A 171 3.45 10.11 10.89
C LEU A 171 2.29 9.96 11.87
N VAL A 172 1.89 8.73 12.21
CA VAL A 172 0.79 8.54 13.17
C VAL A 172 1.20 8.89 14.59
N ALA A 173 2.49 8.79 14.93
CA ALA A 173 3.00 9.11 16.27
C ALA A 173 3.32 10.59 16.48
N ARG A 174 3.70 11.32 15.42
CA ARG A 174 4.19 12.70 15.46
C ARG A 174 3.17 13.69 14.92
N SER A 175 3.39 15.00 15.17
CA SER A 175 2.50 16.07 14.71
C SER A 175 3.23 17.17 13.90
N ASP A 176 4.55 17.09 13.75
CA ASP A 176 5.37 18.07 13.00
C ASP A 176 5.14 18.02 11.47
N PHE A 177 4.49 16.96 10.99
CA PHE A 177 4.10 16.79 9.59
C PHE A 177 2.57 16.91 9.37
N ASP A 178 1.79 17.39 10.34
CA ASP A 178 0.34 17.48 10.23
C ASP A 178 -0.12 18.22 8.97
N ASN A 179 -1.22 17.75 8.38
CA ASN A 179 -1.88 18.31 7.21
C ASN A 179 -1.00 18.36 5.95
N ARG A 180 -0.13 17.38 5.80
CA ARG A 180 0.73 17.21 4.63
C ARG A 180 0.50 15.85 3.99
N ASP A 181 0.76 15.78 2.68
CA ASP A 181 0.74 14.58 1.88
C ASP A 181 2.15 14.26 1.34
N PHE A 182 2.40 12.98 1.06
CA PHE A 182 3.70 12.49 0.63
C PHE A 182 3.55 11.36 -0.38
N ASP A 183 4.17 11.50 -1.54
CA ASP A 183 4.42 10.40 -2.46
C ASP A 183 5.62 9.60 -1.93
N LEU A 184 5.46 8.29 -1.73
CA LEU A 184 6.48 7.42 -1.17
C LEU A 184 7.06 6.50 -2.25
N THR A 185 8.37 6.56 -2.42
CA THR A 185 9.09 5.76 -3.42
C THR A 185 10.28 5.02 -2.81
N GLY A 186 10.77 4.01 -3.51
CA GLY A 186 12.12 3.51 -3.28
C GLY A 186 13.17 4.53 -3.72
N GLY A 187 14.43 4.25 -3.41
CA GLY A 187 15.56 5.12 -3.72
C GLY A 187 16.15 4.93 -5.12
N GLU A 188 15.55 4.07 -5.94
CA GLU A 188 16.03 3.74 -7.28
C GLU A 188 14.87 3.42 -8.22
N ALA A 189 14.96 3.85 -9.49
CA ALA A 189 13.99 3.53 -10.53
C ALA A 189 14.51 2.41 -11.41
N LEU A 190 13.85 1.25 -11.40
CA LEU A 190 14.25 0.03 -12.08
C LEU A 190 13.24 -0.36 -13.15
N ASP A 191 13.72 -0.83 -14.30
CA ASP A 191 12.89 -1.56 -15.24
C ASP A 191 12.75 -3.03 -14.83
N HIS A 192 11.86 -3.76 -15.49
CA HIS A 192 11.57 -5.15 -15.10
C HIS A 192 12.68 -6.14 -15.50
N ASP A 193 13.58 -5.78 -16.42
CA ASP A 193 14.79 -6.61 -16.67
C ASP A 193 15.77 -6.48 -15.50
N GLN A 194 15.97 -5.27 -14.97
CA GLN A 194 16.82 -5.03 -13.79
C GLN A 194 16.24 -5.72 -12.55
N VAL A 195 14.92 -5.70 -12.42
CA VAL A 195 14.20 -6.45 -11.35
C VAL A 195 14.43 -7.96 -11.51
N ALA A 196 14.23 -8.50 -12.71
CA ALA A 196 14.44 -9.92 -13.00
C ALA A 196 15.89 -10.37 -12.73
N GLU A 197 16.87 -9.53 -13.07
CA GLU A 197 18.29 -9.76 -12.78
C GLU A 197 18.53 -9.82 -11.25
N ALA A 198 18.00 -8.85 -10.48
CA ALA A 198 18.15 -8.84 -9.02
C ALA A 198 17.52 -10.09 -8.35
N LEU A 199 16.35 -10.52 -8.82
CA LEU A 199 15.70 -11.74 -8.35
C LEU A 199 16.51 -13.00 -8.74
N SER A 200 17.05 -13.05 -9.96
CA SER A 200 17.89 -14.14 -10.43
C SER A 200 19.13 -14.29 -9.59
N GLN A 201 19.81 -13.17 -9.27
CA GLN A 201 21.00 -13.17 -8.41
C GLN A 201 20.67 -13.63 -6.98
N ALA A 202 19.53 -13.20 -6.43
CA ALA A 202 19.14 -13.58 -5.07
C ALA A 202 18.79 -15.08 -4.96
N THR A 203 18.20 -15.66 -6.00
CA THR A 203 17.70 -17.05 -5.99
C THR A 203 18.68 -18.06 -6.60
N ALA A 204 19.70 -17.60 -7.32
CA ALA A 204 20.57 -18.40 -8.20
C ALA A 204 19.74 -19.19 -9.27
N THR A 205 18.59 -18.67 -9.65
CA THR A 205 17.68 -19.27 -10.66
C THR A 205 17.38 -18.20 -11.70
N ARG A 206 17.38 -18.56 -12.98
CA ARG A 206 17.07 -17.63 -14.06
C ARG A 206 15.61 -17.19 -14.01
N ILE A 207 15.40 -15.88 -13.82
CA ILE A 207 14.13 -15.19 -13.88
C ILE A 207 14.24 -14.14 -14.98
N GLU A 208 13.23 -14.04 -15.85
CA GLU A 208 13.24 -13.14 -16.99
C GLU A 208 11.99 -12.26 -16.99
N PHE A 209 12.12 -11.05 -17.52
CA PHE A 209 10.95 -10.23 -17.86
C PHE A 209 10.48 -10.59 -19.28
N GLN A 210 9.19 -10.77 -19.45
CA GLN A 210 8.55 -10.91 -20.75
C GLN A 210 7.45 -9.87 -20.88
N ASP A 211 7.64 -8.92 -21.80
CA ASP A 211 6.59 -7.97 -22.17
C ASP A 211 5.43 -8.71 -22.84
N ILE A 212 4.22 -8.52 -22.34
CA ILE A 212 2.99 -9.13 -22.85
C ILE A 212 2.03 -8.05 -23.34
N THR A 213 0.90 -8.42 -23.94
CA THR A 213 -0.13 -7.45 -24.31
C THR A 213 -1.08 -7.16 -23.15
N ASN A 214 -1.81 -6.03 -23.23
CA ASN A 214 -2.87 -5.69 -22.26
C ASN A 214 -3.97 -6.75 -22.24
N GLU A 215 -4.29 -7.34 -23.41
CA GLU A 215 -5.29 -8.39 -23.55
C GLU A 215 -4.83 -9.68 -22.83
N ALA A 216 -3.54 -10.02 -22.92
CA ALA A 216 -2.98 -11.18 -22.23
C ALA A 216 -2.98 -10.98 -20.71
N LEU A 217 -2.66 -9.76 -20.25
CA LEU A 217 -2.77 -9.41 -18.82
C LEU A 217 -4.22 -9.53 -18.34
N LEU A 218 -5.17 -8.91 -19.06
CA LEU A 218 -6.60 -8.96 -18.70
C LEU A 218 -7.10 -10.41 -18.63
N ALA A 219 -6.75 -11.23 -19.63
CA ALA A 219 -7.13 -12.64 -19.64
C ALA A 219 -6.57 -13.40 -18.42
N GLY A 220 -5.31 -13.14 -18.04
CA GLY A 220 -4.69 -13.73 -16.85
C GLY A 220 -5.39 -13.31 -15.55
N LEU A 221 -5.73 -12.04 -15.40
CA LEU A 221 -6.44 -11.50 -14.22
C LEU A 221 -7.85 -12.13 -14.10
N LEU A 222 -8.57 -12.26 -15.22
CA LEU A 222 -9.90 -12.91 -15.25
C LEU A 222 -9.80 -14.40 -14.96
N ALA A 223 -8.78 -15.09 -15.48
CA ALA A 223 -8.52 -16.50 -15.16
C ALA A 223 -8.19 -16.72 -13.68
N ALA A 224 -7.56 -15.73 -13.03
CA ALA A 224 -7.35 -15.71 -11.58
C ALA A 224 -8.61 -15.28 -10.79
N GLN A 225 -9.77 -15.21 -11.47
CA GLN A 225 -11.08 -14.92 -10.89
C GLN A 225 -11.21 -13.53 -10.22
N LEU A 226 -10.41 -12.54 -10.63
CA LEU A 226 -10.64 -11.17 -10.22
C LEU A 226 -11.95 -10.63 -10.82
N PRO A 227 -12.70 -9.80 -10.07
CA PRO A 227 -13.87 -9.10 -10.62
C PRO A 227 -13.48 -8.31 -11.87
N LYS A 228 -14.30 -8.41 -12.94
CA LYS A 228 -14.00 -7.80 -14.25
C LYS A 228 -13.65 -6.32 -14.14
N ALA A 229 -14.47 -5.53 -13.45
CA ALA A 229 -14.22 -4.09 -13.28
C ALA A 229 -12.88 -3.80 -12.60
N TYR A 230 -12.46 -4.63 -11.64
CA TYR A 230 -11.18 -4.49 -10.97
C TYR A 230 -10.01 -4.92 -11.86
N ALA A 231 -10.16 -5.98 -12.65
CA ALA A 231 -9.18 -6.43 -13.62
C ALA A 231 -8.93 -5.36 -14.71
N GLU A 232 -10.01 -4.76 -15.25
CA GLU A 232 -9.93 -3.65 -16.21
C GLU A 232 -9.23 -2.42 -15.59
N PHE A 233 -9.56 -2.07 -14.35
CA PHE A 233 -8.87 -1.00 -13.61
C PHE A 233 -7.37 -1.29 -13.45
N LEU A 234 -6.96 -2.53 -13.14
CA LEU A 234 -5.54 -2.90 -13.05
C LEU A 234 -4.81 -2.73 -14.39
N VAL A 235 -5.44 -3.08 -15.51
CA VAL A 235 -4.86 -2.84 -16.84
C VAL A 235 -4.63 -1.34 -17.09
N VAL A 236 -5.57 -0.48 -16.70
CA VAL A 236 -5.43 0.98 -16.84
C VAL A 236 -4.26 1.50 -16.01
N ILE A 237 -4.14 1.13 -14.73
CA ILE A 237 -3.06 1.64 -13.88
C ILE A 237 -1.68 1.10 -14.30
N ILE A 238 -1.60 -0.11 -14.83
CA ILE A 238 -0.37 -0.66 -15.43
C ILE A 238 -0.03 0.10 -16.74
N GLY A 239 -1.05 0.55 -17.47
CA GLY A 239 -0.85 1.46 -18.61
C GLY A 239 -0.17 2.78 -18.20
N TYR A 240 -0.53 3.36 -17.06
CA TYR A 240 0.16 4.54 -16.53
C TYR A 240 1.62 4.24 -16.12
N PHE A 241 1.90 3.04 -15.61
CA PHE A 241 3.27 2.61 -15.39
C PHE A 241 4.07 2.63 -16.72
N LYS A 242 3.51 2.06 -17.79
CA LYS A 242 4.12 2.02 -19.12
C LYS A 242 4.42 3.43 -19.67
N LEU A 243 3.62 4.43 -19.31
CA LEU A 243 3.82 5.83 -19.68
C LEU A 243 4.86 6.57 -18.82
N GLY A 244 5.50 5.90 -17.84
CA GLY A 244 6.58 6.46 -17.01
C GLY A 244 6.10 7.20 -15.76
N TYR A 245 4.81 7.19 -15.43
CA TYR A 245 4.31 7.87 -14.22
C TYR A 245 4.82 7.28 -12.91
N SER A 246 5.43 6.10 -12.94
CA SER A 246 6.00 5.42 -11.76
C SER A 246 7.51 5.60 -11.60
N GLU A 247 8.18 6.34 -12.51
CA GLU A 247 9.63 6.53 -12.50
C GLU A 247 10.13 7.55 -11.45
N PRO A 248 9.40 8.66 -11.14
CA PRO A 248 9.89 9.67 -10.22
C PRO A 248 10.29 9.09 -8.86
N ILE A 249 11.37 9.66 -8.28
CA ILE A 249 11.90 9.32 -6.96
C ILE A 249 11.68 10.52 -6.04
N THR A 250 11.25 10.26 -4.80
CA THR A 250 11.08 11.25 -3.74
C THR A 250 12.00 10.95 -2.56
N ASP A 251 12.26 11.96 -1.74
CA ASP A 251 13.04 11.86 -0.50
C ASP A 251 12.17 11.62 0.75
N ALA A 252 10.88 11.41 0.58
CA ALA A 252 9.90 11.38 1.67
C ALA A 252 10.21 10.29 2.71
N VAL A 253 10.68 9.10 2.30
CA VAL A 253 11.06 8.03 3.24
C VAL A 253 12.21 8.51 4.13
N GLU A 254 13.26 9.09 3.55
CA GLU A 254 14.43 9.56 4.31
C GLU A 254 14.08 10.77 5.17
N THR A 255 13.34 11.73 4.64
CA THR A 255 12.88 12.94 5.37
C THR A 255 12.07 12.58 6.61
N ILE A 256 11.20 11.58 6.55
CA ILE A 256 10.29 11.23 7.64
C ILE A 256 10.95 10.26 8.63
N THR A 257 11.71 9.29 8.13
CA THR A 257 12.27 8.19 8.95
C THR A 257 13.72 8.40 9.37
N GLY A 258 14.44 9.32 8.72
CA GLY A 258 15.88 9.53 8.93
C GLY A 258 16.78 8.43 8.34
N ARG A 259 16.24 7.53 7.52
CA ARG A 259 16.99 6.46 6.87
C ARG A 259 16.63 6.33 5.39
N SER A 260 17.59 5.95 4.59
CA SER A 260 17.36 5.70 3.17
C SER A 260 16.40 4.51 2.95
N PRO A 261 15.59 4.51 1.86
CA PRO A 261 14.71 3.40 1.50
C PRO A 261 15.48 2.10 1.30
N ILE A 262 14.84 0.98 1.58
CA ILE A 262 15.36 -0.36 1.32
C ILE A 262 15.55 -0.55 -0.19
N ARG A 263 16.75 -0.98 -0.61
CA ARG A 263 17.03 -1.25 -2.03
C ARG A 263 16.36 -2.54 -2.50
N PHE A 264 16.02 -2.61 -3.78
CA PHE A 264 15.40 -3.80 -4.37
C PHE A 264 16.27 -5.06 -4.19
N THR A 265 17.59 -4.92 -4.32
CA THR A 265 18.54 -6.03 -4.10
C THR A 265 18.54 -6.54 -2.67
N GLN A 266 18.29 -5.68 -1.67
CA GLN A 266 18.15 -6.11 -0.27
C GLN A 266 16.81 -6.81 -0.06
N TYR A 267 15.72 -6.27 -0.57
CA TYR A 267 14.41 -6.90 -0.58
C TYR A 267 14.47 -8.32 -1.21
N ALA A 268 15.10 -8.44 -2.38
CA ALA A 268 15.24 -9.72 -3.07
C ALA A 268 15.98 -10.77 -2.22
N LYS A 269 17.01 -10.36 -1.47
CA LYS A 269 17.73 -11.26 -0.53
C LYS A 269 16.85 -11.66 0.66
N ASP A 270 16.16 -10.71 1.27
CA ASP A 270 15.35 -10.92 2.47
C ASP A 270 14.18 -11.86 2.19
N TYR A 271 13.57 -11.76 1.01
CA TYR A 271 12.39 -12.54 0.60
C TYR A 271 12.72 -13.69 -0.35
N ARG A 272 14.00 -14.04 -0.54
CA ARG A 272 14.44 -15.06 -1.51
C ARG A 272 13.67 -16.38 -1.41
N ALA A 273 13.28 -16.79 -0.22
CA ALA A 273 12.56 -18.05 0.00
C ALA A 273 11.21 -18.10 -0.72
N ALA A 274 10.60 -16.95 -1.04
CA ALA A 274 9.33 -16.89 -1.74
C ALA A 274 9.42 -17.37 -3.19
N TRP A 275 10.60 -17.28 -3.83
CA TRP A 275 10.81 -17.64 -5.24
C TRP A 275 11.56 -18.98 -5.42
N LEU A 276 12.03 -19.60 -4.33
CA LEU A 276 12.65 -20.93 -4.39
C LEU A 276 11.54 -21.99 -4.50
N ARG A 277 11.77 -22.98 -5.43
CA ARG A 277 10.89 -24.13 -5.62
C ARG A 277 11.14 -25.21 -4.59
#